data_2f911ae450f580027a2ffe74ffa265ba
#
_entry.id   2f911ae450f580027a2ffe74ffa265ba
#
_cell.length_a   1.000
_cell.length_b   1.000
_cell.length_c   1.000
_cell.angle_alpha   90.00
_cell.angle_beta   90.00
_cell.angle_gamma   90.00
#
_symmetry.space_group_name_H-M   'P 1'
#
loop_
_entity.id
_entity.type
_entity.pdbx_description
1 polymer ?
#
loop_
_entity_poly.entity_id
_entity_poly.type
_entity_poly.pdbx_seq_one_letter_code
_entity_poly.pdbx_strand_id
1 'polypeptide(L)'
;MNGIEKITGRIEADAQEQARAIAADAEAKCAEIRADYDKQAQDQYWARVRDGVKACEDRVQRMGRLAEMEARKSVLALKQEMVDAAFAAALDKICAMPQADYVAYLAKLAAQAATTGTETLVFNAKDQAACGQTVVDAANALLSQQGKPGRLTMSQTTRDLRAGFVLQQGDIEVNCAVETIAELCRSDLAAQVAEVLFGA
;
A
#
# COMPACT_ATOMS: atom_id res chain seq x y z
N MET A 1 -104.55 -28.45 9.33
CA MET A 1 -103.43 -27.58 8.97
C MET A 1 -103.81 -26.72 7.82
N ASN A 2 -103.87 -25.43 8.06
CA ASN A 2 -104.42 -24.45 7.04
C ASN A 2 -103.38 -24.36 5.88
N GLY A 3 -103.85 -24.26 4.64
CA GLY A 3 -103.00 -24.26 3.45
C GLY A 3 -101.97 -23.09 3.46
N ILE A 4 -102.26 -22.04 4.19
CA ILE A 4 -101.37 -20.90 4.39
C ILE A 4 -100.19 -21.24 5.26
N GLU A 5 -100.33 -22.04 6.33
CA GLU A 5 -99.25 -22.51 7.21
C GLU A 5 -98.25 -23.42 6.48
N LYS A 6 -98.71 -24.21 5.52
CA LYS A 6 -97.84 -25.03 4.69
C LYS A 6 -96.99 -24.16 3.71
N ILE A 7 -97.57 -23.11 3.20
CA ILE A 7 -96.86 -22.21 2.27
C ILE A 7 -95.84 -21.36 3.00
N THR A 8 -96.20 -20.79 4.16
CA THR A 8 -95.24 -20.02 4.99
C THR A 8 -94.08 -20.87 5.46
N GLY A 9 -94.38 -22.10 5.99
CA GLY A 9 -93.35 -23.04 6.42
C GLY A 9 -92.38 -23.46 5.31
N ARG A 10 -92.92 -23.57 4.05
CA ARG A 10 -92.04 -23.85 2.90
C ARG A 10 -91.17 -22.66 2.51
N ILE A 11 -91.70 -21.42 2.50
CA ILE A 11 -90.93 -20.24 2.26
C ILE A 11 -89.83 -20.05 3.30
N GLU A 12 -90.11 -20.29 4.58
CA GLU A 12 -89.12 -20.23 5.64
C GLU A 12 -88.01 -21.30 5.45
N ALA A 13 -88.38 -22.54 5.12
CA ALA A 13 -87.41 -23.60 4.86
C ALA A 13 -86.50 -23.29 3.68
N ASP A 14 -87.10 -22.84 2.55
CA ASP A 14 -86.34 -22.45 1.34
C ASP A 14 -85.43 -21.25 1.64
N ALA A 15 -85.87 -20.24 2.41
CA ALA A 15 -85.04 -19.13 2.83
C ALA A 15 -83.87 -19.54 3.75
N GLN A 16 -84.15 -20.47 4.68
CA GLN A 16 -83.08 -21.01 5.53
C GLN A 16 -82.06 -21.85 4.76
N GLU A 17 -82.49 -22.61 3.77
CA GLU A 17 -81.59 -23.37 2.88
C GLU A 17 -80.70 -22.44 2.07
N GLN A 18 -81.28 -21.41 1.47
CA GLN A 18 -80.52 -20.39 0.74
C GLN A 18 -79.51 -19.65 1.64
N ALA A 19 -79.88 -19.27 2.87
CA ALA A 19 -78.99 -18.61 3.82
C ALA A 19 -77.81 -19.54 4.21
N ARG A 20 -78.09 -20.86 4.39
CA ARG A 20 -77.02 -21.86 4.66
C ARG A 20 -76.09 -22.04 3.45
N ALA A 21 -76.62 -22.07 2.22
CA ALA A 21 -75.82 -22.18 1.03
C ALA A 21 -74.91 -20.96 0.85
N ILE A 22 -75.40 -19.75 1.05
CA ILE A 22 -74.62 -18.51 1.00
C ILE A 22 -73.54 -18.49 2.08
N ALA A 23 -73.83 -18.93 3.30
CA ALA A 23 -72.87 -18.99 4.38
C ALA A 23 -71.73 -20.02 4.06
N ALA A 24 -72.07 -21.20 3.56
CA ALA A 24 -71.12 -22.22 3.16
C ALA A 24 -70.19 -21.74 2.00
N ASP A 25 -70.76 -21.07 0.99
CA ASP A 25 -70.00 -20.49 -0.10
C ASP A 25 -69.05 -19.36 0.39
N ALA A 26 -69.53 -18.54 1.32
CA ALA A 26 -68.67 -17.52 1.91
C ALA A 26 -67.54 -18.11 2.77
N GLU A 27 -67.81 -19.17 3.55
CA GLU A 27 -66.78 -19.85 4.29
C GLU A 27 -65.74 -20.53 3.39
N ALA A 28 -66.18 -21.19 2.31
CA ALA A 28 -65.29 -21.77 1.31
C ALA A 28 -64.38 -20.74 0.66
N LYS A 29 -64.91 -19.57 0.26
CA LYS A 29 -64.12 -18.48 -0.30
C LYS A 29 -63.16 -17.86 0.70
N CYS A 30 -63.58 -17.70 1.96
CA CYS A 30 -62.68 -17.27 3.00
C CYS A 30 -61.52 -18.23 3.28
N ALA A 31 -61.80 -19.55 3.22
CA ALA A 31 -60.77 -20.56 3.37
C ALA A 31 -59.76 -20.52 2.20
N GLU A 32 -60.24 -20.38 0.95
CA GLU A 32 -59.38 -20.24 -0.21
C GLU A 32 -58.50 -19.03 -0.14
N ILE A 33 -59.08 -17.85 0.16
CA ILE A 33 -58.31 -16.59 0.36
C ILE A 33 -57.23 -16.75 1.45
N ARG A 34 -57.57 -17.35 2.57
CA ARG A 34 -56.58 -17.56 3.63
C ARG A 34 -55.44 -18.48 3.16
N ALA A 35 -55.77 -19.59 2.50
CA ALA A 35 -54.76 -20.52 1.98
C ALA A 35 -53.80 -19.83 0.97
N ASP A 36 -54.33 -18.94 0.10
CA ASP A 36 -53.52 -18.16 -0.83
C ASP A 36 -52.62 -17.20 -0.14
N TYR A 37 -53.10 -16.46 0.85
CA TYR A 37 -52.27 -15.53 1.62
C TYR A 37 -51.21 -16.24 2.46
N ASP A 38 -51.53 -17.36 3.07
CA ASP A 38 -50.56 -18.18 3.82
C ASP A 38 -49.45 -18.69 2.92
N LYS A 39 -49.77 -19.11 1.71
CA LYS A 39 -48.80 -19.51 0.69
C LYS A 39 -47.91 -18.33 0.27
N GLN A 40 -48.52 -17.19 -0.04
CA GLN A 40 -47.76 -15.98 -0.39
C GLN A 40 -46.83 -15.55 0.74
N ALA A 41 -47.30 -15.60 1.98
CA ALA A 41 -46.48 -15.27 3.16
C ALA A 41 -45.28 -16.22 3.30
N GLN A 42 -45.48 -17.53 3.13
CA GLN A 42 -44.41 -18.51 3.15
C GLN A 42 -43.39 -18.28 2.02
N ASP A 43 -43.86 -18.04 0.79
CA ASP A 43 -42.99 -17.78 -0.36
C ASP A 43 -42.13 -16.52 -0.13
N GLN A 44 -42.73 -15.45 0.37
CA GLN A 44 -42.00 -14.22 0.72
C GLN A 44 -41.00 -14.44 1.85
N TYR A 45 -41.38 -15.20 2.88
CA TYR A 45 -40.48 -15.55 3.97
C TYR A 45 -39.23 -16.26 3.47
N TRP A 46 -39.41 -17.32 2.69
CA TRP A 46 -38.29 -18.09 2.15
C TRP A 46 -37.44 -17.31 1.16
N ALA A 47 -38.07 -16.41 0.37
CA ALA A 47 -37.32 -15.50 -0.50
C ALA A 47 -36.39 -14.60 0.32
N ARG A 48 -36.91 -13.97 1.36
CA ARG A 48 -36.10 -13.10 2.26
C ARG A 48 -35.00 -13.87 2.99
N VAL A 49 -35.26 -15.09 3.42
CA VAL A 49 -34.24 -15.95 4.04
C VAL A 49 -33.12 -16.25 3.06
N ARG A 50 -33.45 -16.65 1.82
CA ARG A 50 -32.45 -16.91 0.77
C ARG A 50 -31.61 -15.66 0.45
N ASP A 51 -32.24 -14.53 0.31
CA ASP A 51 -31.55 -13.25 0.05
C ASP A 51 -30.64 -12.86 1.22
N GLY A 52 -31.11 -13.05 2.44
CA GLY A 52 -30.32 -12.80 3.65
C GLY A 52 -29.10 -13.73 3.76
N VAL A 53 -29.25 -15.00 3.48
CA VAL A 53 -28.13 -15.97 3.46
C VAL A 53 -27.09 -15.55 2.42
N LYS A 54 -27.53 -15.26 1.18
CA LYS A 54 -26.65 -14.82 0.11
C LYS A 54 -25.90 -13.53 0.49
N ALA A 55 -26.60 -12.54 1.05
CA ALA A 55 -25.99 -11.30 1.50
C ALA A 55 -24.94 -11.52 2.61
N CYS A 56 -25.19 -12.47 3.52
CA CYS A 56 -24.23 -12.87 4.55
C CYS A 56 -22.99 -13.54 3.93
N GLU A 57 -23.18 -14.47 3.00
CA GLU A 57 -22.07 -15.15 2.30
C GLU A 57 -21.20 -14.16 1.54
N ASP A 58 -21.82 -13.24 0.78
CA ASP A 58 -21.11 -12.18 0.05
C ASP A 58 -20.33 -11.25 1.00
N ARG A 59 -20.89 -10.96 2.18
CA ARG A 59 -20.23 -10.15 3.21
C ARG A 59 -19.02 -10.88 3.79
N VAL A 60 -19.15 -12.15 4.15
CA VAL A 60 -18.04 -12.97 4.68
C VAL A 60 -16.91 -13.08 3.68
N GLN A 61 -17.22 -13.36 2.41
CA GLN A 61 -16.22 -13.43 1.34
C GLN A 61 -15.50 -12.09 1.13
N ARG A 62 -16.22 -10.97 1.18
CA ARG A 62 -15.64 -9.64 1.06
C ARG A 62 -14.71 -9.33 2.24
N MET A 63 -15.14 -9.65 3.47
CA MET A 63 -14.31 -9.48 4.66
C MET A 63 -13.05 -10.34 4.61
N GLY A 64 -13.15 -11.59 4.15
CA GLY A 64 -11.99 -12.47 3.96
C GLY A 64 -10.97 -11.88 2.98
N ARG A 65 -11.43 -11.42 1.81
CA ARG A 65 -10.55 -10.77 0.82
C ARG A 65 -9.90 -9.50 1.34
N LEU A 66 -10.63 -8.68 2.11
CA LEU A 66 -10.06 -7.49 2.74
C LEU A 66 -8.99 -7.85 3.78
N ALA A 67 -9.25 -8.84 4.62
CA ALA A 67 -8.28 -9.30 5.61
C ALA A 67 -6.99 -9.86 4.96
N GLU A 68 -7.12 -10.63 3.88
CA GLU A 68 -5.97 -11.11 3.11
C GLU A 68 -5.17 -9.96 2.48
N MET A 69 -5.85 -8.97 1.93
CA MET A 69 -5.19 -7.80 1.35
C MET A 69 -4.44 -7.00 2.42
N GLU A 70 -5.04 -6.76 3.59
CA GLU A 70 -4.38 -6.07 4.70
C GLU A 70 -3.18 -6.86 5.24
N ALA A 71 -3.29 -8.19 5.34
CA ALA A 71 -2.16 -9.04 5.73
C ALA A 71 -1.00 -8.93 4.74
N ARG A 72 -1.27 -9.02 3.42
CA ARG A 72 -0.24 -8.87 2.38
C ARG A 72 0.39 -7.47 2.41
N LYS A 73 -0.41 -6.43 2.61
CA LYS A 73 0.07 -5.04 2.75
C LYS A 73 1.01 -4.89 3.95
N SER A 74 0.64 -5.46 5.11
CA SER A 74 1.48 -5.42 6.31
C SER A 74 2.80 -6.14 6.12
N VAL A 75 2.80 -7.31 5.47
CA VAL A 75 4.04 -8.04 5.14
C VAL A 75 4.91 -7.24 4.18
N LEU A 76 4.32 -6.60 3.17
CA LEU A 76 5.06 -5.77 2.22
C LEU A 76 5.68 -4.55 2.91
N ALA A 77 4.93 -3.88 3.79
CA ALA A 77 5.44 -2.75 4.57
C ALA A 77 6.65 -3.16 5.43
N LEU A 78 6.55 -4.29 6.13
CA LEU A 78 7.67 -4.82 6.93
C LEU A 78 8.89 -5.14 6.07
N LYS A 79 8.70 -5.76 4.91
CA LYS A 79 9.80 -6.02 3.96
C LYS A 79 10.47 -4.72 3.51
N GLN A 80 9.69 -3.69 3.23
CA GLN A 80 10.20 -2.37 2.85
C GLN A 80 11.03 -1.74 3.97
N GLU A 81 10.54 -1.79 5.21
CA GLU A 81 11.28 -1.29 6.39
C GLU A 81 12.61 -2.02 6.57
N MET A 82 12.66 -3.34 6.33
CA MET A 82 13.91 -4.10 6.42
C MET A 82 14.91 -3.70 5.33
N VAL A 83 14.44 -3.46 4.10
CA VAL A 83 15.30 -2.95 3.02
C VAL A 83 15.84 -1.56 3.38
N ASP A 84 14.98 -0.68 3.90
CA ASP A 84 15.36 0.66 4.34
C ASP A 84 16.41 0.61 5.45
N ALA A 85 16.24 -0.27 6.41
CA ALA A 85 17.20 -0.49 7.48
C ALA A 85 18.56 -1.01 6.96
N ALA A 86 18.55 -1.86 5.92
CA ALA A 86 19.79 -2.33 5.29
C ALA A 86 20.56 -1.20 4.61
N PHE A 87 19.87 -0.30 3.89
CA PHE A 87 20.50 0.89 3.30
C PHE A 87 21.03 1.85 4.37
N ALA A 88 20.26 2.08 5.44
CA ALA A 88 20.72 2.90 6.57
C ALA A 88 21.97 2.33 7.23
N ALA A 89 22.01 1.01 7.47
CA ALA A 89 23.17 0.33 8.02
C ALA A 89 24.39 0.37 7.08
N ALA A 90 24.19 0.34 5.77
CA ALA A 90 25.26 0.51 4.80
C ALA A 90 25.87 1.92 4.86
N LEU A 91 25.02 2.96 4.94
CA LEU A 91 25.48 4.33 5.13
C LEU A 91 26.27 4.49 6.42
N ASP A 92 25.79 3.92 7.53
CA ASP A 92 26.51 3.95 8.81
C ASP A 92 27.90 3.29 8.72
N LYS A 93 27.99 2.15 8.00
CA LYS A 93 29.26 1.48 7.75
C LYS A 93 30.23 2.33 6.95
N ILE A 94 29.75 3.03 5.91
CA ILE A 94 30.59 3.94 5.10
C ILE A 94 31.10 5.10 5.98
N CYS A 95 30.25 5.70 6.80
CA CYS A 95 30.62 6.76 7.71
C CYS A 95 31.59 6.33 8.83
N ALA A 96 31.58 5.03 9.18
CA ALA A 96 32.42 4.43 10.20
C ALA A 96 33.69 3.75 9.65
N MET A 97 33.97 3.87 8.35
CA MET A 97 35.17 3.30 7.73
C MET A 97 36.45 3.87 8.36
N PRO A 98 37.55 3.08 8.40
CA PRO A 98 38.86 3.60 8.74
C PRO A 98 39.20 4.82 7.85
N GLN A 99 39.83 5.83 8.43
CA GLN A 99 40.09 7.11 7.74
C GLN A 99 40.83 6.92 6.40
N ALA A 100 41.79 5.98 6.34
CA ALA A 100 42.54 5.72 5.12
C ALA A 100 41.67 5.19 3.99
N ASP A 101 40.74 4.26 4.29
CA ASP A 101 39.81 3.69 3.32
C ASP A 101 38.76 4.72 2.90
N TYR A 102 38.28 5.53 3.85
CA TYR A 102 37.35 6.62 3.58
C TYR A 102 37.94 7.68 2.66
N VAL A 103 39.19 8.11 2.89
CA VAL A 103 39.93 9.02 2.02
C VAL A 103 40.07 8.44 0.62
N ALA A 104 40.47 7.17 0.52
CA ALA A 104 40.64 6.49 -0.78
C ALA A 104 39.30 6.41 -1.55
N TYR A 105 38.20 6.12 -0.84
CA TYR A 105 36.86 6.11 -1.41
C TYR A 105 36.42 7.47 -1.93
N LEU A 106 36.55 8.54 -1.12
CA LEU A 106 36.18 9.89 -1.52
C LEU A 106 37.06 10.42 -2.66
N ALA A 107 38.37 10.15 -2.62
CA ALA A 107 39.28 10.54 -3.70
C ALA A 107 38.92 9.88 -5.05
N LYS A 108 38.59 8.60 -5.02
CA LYS A 108 38.13 7.89 -6.20
C LYS A 108 36.81 8.45 -6.75
N LEU A 109 35.87 8.75 -5.84
CA LEU A 109 34.59 9.36 -6.18
C LEU A 109 34.79 10.75 -6.79
N ALA A 110 35.66 11.58 -6.21
CA ALA A 110 36.00 12.91 -6.75
C ALA A 110 36.62 12.81 -8.14
N ALA A 111 37.54 11.88 -8.36
CA ALA A 111 38.18 11.70 -9.67
C ALA A 111 37.20 11.19 -10.74
N GLN A 112 36.17 10.42 -10.35
CA GLN A 112 35.12 9.97 -11.26
C GLN A 112 34.12 11.07 -11.60
N ALA A 113 33.73 11.87 -10.59
CA ALA A 113 32.73 12.92 -10.75
C ALA A 113 33.30 14.20 -11.38
N ALA A 114 34.61 14.43 -11.26
CA ALA A 114 35.27 15.59 -11.84
C ALA A 114 35.22 15.56 -13.37
N THR A 115 34.70 16.63 -13.96
CA THR A 115 34.56 16.81 -15.40
C THR A 115 35.79 17.51 -15.98
N THR A 116 36.19 18.61 -15.39
CA THR A 116 37.31 19.47 -15.86
C THR A 116 38.60 19.25 -15.08
N GLY A 117 38.52 18.74 -13.86
CA GLY A 117 39.66 18.54 -12.95
C GLY A 117 40.14 19.86 -12.30
N THR A 118 39.29 20.88 -12.29
CA THR A 118 39.55 22.20 -11.68
C THR A 118 38.44 22.62 -10.71
N GLU A 119 37.57 21.71 -10.39
CA GLU A 119 36.42 21.92 -9.51
C GLU A 119 36.85 22.12 -8.06
N THR A 120 35.99 22.72 -7.27
CA THR A 120 36.19 22.92 -5.83
C THR A 120 35.34 21.93 -5.05
N LEU A 121 35.95 21.20 -4.10
CA LEU A 121 35.26 20.31 -3.20
C LEU A 121 34.76 21.04 -1.98
N VAL A 122 33.47 20.92 -1.69
CA VAL A 122 32.83 21.48 -0.50
C VAL A 122 32.42 20.33 0.40
N PHE A 123 33.05 20.20 1.55
CA PHE A 123 32.80 19.15 2.54
C PHE A 123 31.85 19.60 3.66
N ASN A 124 31.44 18.69 4.52
CA ASN A 124 30.93 19.02 5.83
C ASN A 124 32.10 19.49 6.76
N ALA A 125 31.77 20.16 7.87
CA ALA A 125 32.77 20.71 8.77
C ALA A 125 33.68 19.60 9.39
N LYS A 126 33.15 18.41 9.65
CA LYS A 126 33.89 17.29 10.22
C LYS A 126 34.90 16.72 9.22
N ASP A 127 34.45 16.41 8.01
CA ASP A 127 35.30 15.79 6.98
C ASP A 127 36.32 16.78 6.44
N GLN A 128 35.95 18.05 6.32
CA GLN A 128 36.90 19.15 5.96
C GLN A 128 38.09 19.20 6.93
N ALA A 129 37.83 19.18 8.23
CA ALA A 129 38.88 19.26 9.25
C ALA A 129 39.68 17.93 9.36
N ALA A 130 39.03 16.79 9.21
CA ALA A 130 39.67 15.49 9.44
C ALA A 130 40.49 15.00 8.25
N CYS A 131 40.01 15.17 7.02
CA CYS A 131 40.61 14.55 5.83
C CYS A 131 40.48 15.35 4.54
N GLY A 132 39.80 16.52 4.52
CA GLY A 132 39.47 17.24 3.29
C GLY A 132 40.67 17.49 2.36
N GLN A 133 41.80 18.00 2.87
CA GLN A 133 42.99 18.24 2.07
C GLN A 133 43.60 16.91 1.54
N THR A 134 43.64 15.88 2.36
CA THR A 134 44.17 14.57 1.97
C THR A 134 43.37 13.96 0.81
N VAL A 135 42.01 14.12 0.85
CA VAL A 135 41.13 13.68 -0.22
C VAL A 135 41.40 14.43 -1.53
N VAL A 136 41.55 15.76 -1.45
CA VAL A 136 41.87 16.59 -2.63
C VAL A 136 43.20 16.20 -3.26
N ASP A 137 44.23 15.99 -2.44
CA ASP A 137 45.58 15.61 -2.91
C ASP A 137 45.56 14.24 -3.56
N ALA A 138 44.87 13.28 -2.95
CA ALA A 138 44.70 11.92 -3.51
C ALA A 138 43.87 11.93 -4.81
N ALA A 139 42.80 12.72 -4.86
CA ALA A 139 41.98 12.86 -6.07
C ALA A 139 42.76 13.49 -7.24
N ASN A 140 43.56 14.55 -6.96
CA ASN A 140 44.44 15.16 -7.93
C ASN A 140 45.49 14.19 -8.48
N ALA A 141 46.06 13.35 -7.65
CA ALA A 141 46.98 12.28 -8.08
C ALA A 141 46.31 11.29 -9.03
N LEU A 142 45.07 10.87 -8.70
CA LEU A 142 44.28 9.97 -9.55
C LEU A 142 43.92 10.61 -10.91
N LEU A 143 43.50 11.86 -10.91
CA LEU A 143 43.19 12.59 -12.13
C LEU A 143 44.43 12.73 -13.03
N SER A 144 45.60 13.04 -12.47
CA SER A 144 46.86 13.15 -13.19
C SER A 144 47.26 11.80 -13.85
N GLN A 145 47.01 10.68 -13.16
CA GLN A 145 47.23 9.33 -13.69
C GLN A 145 46.27 9.03 -14.87
N GLN A 146 45.08 9.61 -14.89
CA GLN A 146 44.10 9.49 -15.98
C GLN A 146 44.32 10.47 -17.11
N GLY A 147 45.38 11.31 -17.05
CA GLY A 147 45.69 12.34 -18.07
C GLY A 147 44.77 13.56 -18.02
N LYS A 148 44.01 13.75 -16.92
CA LYS A 148 43.19 14.94 -16.65
C LYS A 148 43.95 15.97 -15.81
N PRO A 149 43.59 17.28 -15.89
CA PRO A 149 44.17 18.30 -15.00
C PRO A 149 43.82 17.97 -13.53
N GLY A 150 44.82 17.64 -12.73
CA GLY A 150 44.67 17.40 -11.29
C GLY A 150 44.78 18.69 -10.50
N ARG A 151 43.82 19.60 -10.62
CA ARG A 151 43.80 20.93 -9.99
C ARG A 151 42.56 21.18 -9.15
N LEU A 152 42.00 20.12 -8.60
CA LEU A 152 40.89 20.25 -7.63
C LEU A 152 41.38 21.05 -6.41
N THR A 153 40.47 21.86 -5.88
CA THR A 153 40.73 22.68 -4.68
C THR A 153 39.73 22.39 -3.59
N MET A 154 40.06 22.67 -2.34
CA MET A 154 39.14 22.57 -1.21
C MET A 154 38.48 23.94 -0.95
N SER A 155 37.15 23.97 -0.79
CA SER A 155 36.43 25.17 -0.38
C SER A 155 36.71 25.53 1.06
N GLN A 156 36.67 26.81 1.38
CA GLN A 156 36.66 27.30 2.78
C GLN A 156 35.28 27.21 3.42
N THR A 157 34.22 27.16 2.60
CA THR A 157 32.86 27.02 3.09
C THR A 157 32.49 25.53 3.28
N THR A 158 31.60 25.26 4.22
CA THR A 158 31.10 23.92 4.49
C THR A 158 29.63 23.78 4.13
N ARG A 159 29.18 22.56 3.85
CA ARG A 159 27.78 22.25 3.65
C ARG A 159 27.32 21.28 4.75
N ASP A 160 26.02 21.29 5.02
CA ASP A 160 25.40 20.29 5.92
C ASP A 160 25.17 18.98 5.16
N LEU A 161 26.12 18.07 5.28
CA LEU A 161 26.16 16.74 4.66
C LEU A 161 26.51 15.74 5.76
N ARG A 162 25.95 14.54 5.67
CA ARG A 162 26.32 13.46 6.60
C ARG A 162 27.72 12.93 6.32
N ALA A 163 28.05 12.71 5.05
CA ALA A 163 29.36 12.27 4.57
C ALA A 163 29.50 12.60 3.08
N GLY A 164 30.76 12.72 2.61
CA GLY A 164 31.06 13.03 1.22
C GLY A 164 31.29 14.53 0.98
N PHE A 165 31.00 14.98 -0.23
CA PHE A 165 31.28 16.35 -0.68
C PHE A 165 30.33 16.77 -1.81
N VAL A 166 30.33 18.08 -2.10
CA VAL A 166 29.75 18.65 -3.34
C VAL A 166 30.90 19.19 -4.18
N LEU A 167 30.95 18.82 -5.49
CA LEU A 167 31.83 19.45 -6.45
C LEU A 167 31.15 20.68 -7.00
N GLN A 168 31.90 21.80 -7.00
CA GLN A 168 31.40 23.09 -7.47
C GLN A 168 32.34 23.65 -8.55
N GLN A 169 31.74 24.11 -9.66
CA GLN A 169 32.45 24.81 -10.72
C GLN A 169 31.58 25.95 -11.27
N GLY A 170 31.86 27.16 -10.86
CA GLY A 170 31.01 28.31 -11.16
C GLY A 170 29.59 28.08 -10.62
N ASP A 171 28.59 28.09 -11.51
CA ASP A 171 27.18 27.90 -11.16
C ASP A 171 26.73 26.40 -11.19
N ILE A 172 27.66 25.49 -11.52
CA ILE A 172 27.36 24.06 -11.60
C ILE A 172 27.79 23.39 -10.31
N GLU A 173 26.86 22.64 -9.68
CA GLU A 173 27.13 21.81 -8.52
C GLU A 173 26.83 20.35 -8.84
N VAL A 174 27.73 19.44 -8.47
CA VAL A 174 27.52 17.98 -8.53
C VAL A 174 27.53 17.46 -7.11
N ASN A 175 26.39 16.96 -6.67
CA ASN A 175 26.25 16.44 -5.31
C ASN A 175 26.79 15.00 -5.24
N CYS A 176 27.90 14.83 -4.53
CA CYS A 176 28.56 13.57 -4.23
C CYS A 176 28.46 13.21 -2.74
N ALA A 177 27.43 13.69 -2.05
CA ALA A 177 27.11 13.24 -0.72
C ALA A 177 26.77 11.75 -0.71
N VAL A 178 27.27 11.00 0.26
CA VAL A 178 27.09 9.54 0.33
C VAL A 178 25.62 9.17 0.44
N GLU A 179 24.84 9.97 1.15
CA GLU A 179 23.39 9.80 1.25
C GLU A 179 22.68 9.97 -0.10
N THR A 180 23.10 10.94 -0.92
CA THR A 180 22.52 11.16 -2.26
C THR A 180 22.88 10.01 -3.21
N ILE A 181 24.11 9.53 -3.16
CA ILE A 181 24.54 8.37 -3.96
C ILE A 181 23.77 7.11 -3.55
N ALA A 182 23.61 6.88 -2.24
CA ALA A 182 22.85 5.74 -1.75
C ALA A 182 21.39 5.78 -2.22
N GLU A 183 20.77 6.96 -2.22
CA GLU A 183 19.39 7.12 -2.71
C GLU A 183 19.28 6.90 -4.22
N LEU A 184 20.25 7.36 -5.01
CA LEU A 184 20.31 7.09 -6.45
C LEU A 184 20.51 5.60 -6.75
N CYS A 185 21.38 4.92 -6.02
CA CYS A 185 21.62 3.49 -6.18
C CYS A 185 20.47 2.63 -5.64
N ARG A 186 19.61 3.19 -4.80
CA ARG A 186 18.51 2.45 -4.15
C ARG A 186 17.56 1.85 -5.17
N SER A 187 17.19 2.60 -6.22
CA SER A 187 16.30 2.11 -7.27
C SER A 187 16.84 0.85 -7.97
N ASP A 188 18.15 0.78 -8.14
CA ASP A 188 18.81 -0.32 -8.86
C ASP A 188 19.12 -1.51 -7.96
N LEU A 189 19.41 -1.25 -6.68
CA LEU A 189 19.87 -2.26 -5.73
C LEU A 189 18.75 -2.82 -4.84
N ALA A 190 17.62 -2.12 -4.68
CA ALA A 190 16.57 -2.54 -3.77
C ALA A 190 16.04 -3.95 -4.04
N ALA A 191 15.91 -4.33 -5.32
CA ALA A 191 15.47 -5.66 -5.70
C ALA A 191 16.49 -6.74 -5.30
N GLN A 192 17.79 -6.48 -5.51
CA GLN A 192 18.88 -7.40 -5.14
C GLN A 192 18.99 -7.54 -3.62
N VAL A 193 18.85 -6.42 -2.88
CA VAL A 193 18.83 -6.43 -1.42
C VAL A 193 17.64 -7.23 -0.90
N ALA A 194 16.46 -7.06 -1.50
CA ALA A 194 15.27 -7.83 -1.14
C ALA A 194 15.45 -9.34 -1.42
N GLU A 195 16.08 -9.70 -2.53
CA GLU A 195 16.41 -11.09 -2.88
C GLU A 195 17.35 -11.72 -1.82
N VAL A 196 18.40 -11.01 -1.42
CA VAL A 196 19.33 -11.46 -0.38
C VAL A 196 18.66 -11.60 0.98
N LEU A 197 17.77 -10.67 1.34
CA LEU A 197 17.11 -10.65 2.65
C LEU A 197 15.99 -11.69 2.77
N PHE A 198 15.25 -11.95 1.68
CA PHE A 198 14.01 -12.72 1.73
C PHE A 198 14.05 -14.01 0.90
N GLY A 199 15.09 -14.25 0.11
CA GLY A 199 15.30 -15.49 -0.65
C GLY A 199 14.17 -15.74 -1.66
N ALA A 200 13.74 -14.71 -2.38
CA ALA A 200 12.63 -14.79 -3.34
C ALA A 200 13.07 -15.50 -4.62
#